data_59fec1b46f0b49aad566f16b3b42729e
#
_entry.id   59fec1b46f0b49aad566f16b3b42729e
#
_cell.length_a   1.000
_cell.length_b   1.000
_cell.length_c   1.000
_cell.angle_alpha   90.00
_cell.angle_beta   90.00
_cell.angle_gamma   90.00
#
_symmetry.space_group_name_H-M   'P 1'
#
loop_
_entity.id
_entity.type
_entity.pdbx_description
1 polymer ?
#
loop_
_entity_poly.entity_id
_entity_poly.type
_entity_poly.pdbx_seq_one_letter_code
_entity_poly.pdbx_strand_id
1 'polypeptide(L)'
;MNNDIEFFIKKFNVSRETIEKLNIYNDFLLENNKLLNLIGKTTEKHVFSRHFKDSAQIYNLIEDKSEIIDIGSGAGFPGIIINILMVNDKIKGNVVLIDKSPKKCKFLQDLSNKLSLMLKIENIRLEDYKFSKISTVVSRAFKKTVDTIDILFKNNEKIRNIILMKGKTYQQELDDAKKKYTFHVEKFRSITSDESYILKISDIKLTTT
;
A
#
# COMPACT_ATOMS: atom_id res chain seq x y z
N MET A 1 -25.45 -0.58 11.49
CA MET A 1 -24.33 -1.05 10.63
C MET A 1 -23.16 -0.11 10.89
N ASN A 2 -21.92 -0.60 11.02
CA ASN A 2 -20.78 0.27 11.30
C ASN A 2 -20.54 1.19 10.08
N ASN A 3 -20.45 2.51 10.27
CA ASN A 3 -20.25 3.50 9.19
C ASN A 3 -19.06 3.18 8.27
N ASP A 4 -18.05 2.48 8.79
CA ASP A 4 -16.88 2.10 8.00
C ASP A 4 -17.17 0.94 7.04
N ILE A 5 -18.01 -0.04 7.43
CA ILE A 5 -18.47 -1.12 6.54
C ILE A 5 -19.36 -0.54 5.44
N GLU A 6 -20.23 0.40 5.79
CA GLU A 6 -21.10 1.10 4.84
C GLU A 6 -20.28 1.84 3.75
N PHE A 7 -19.13 2.41 4.12
CA PHE A 7 -18.21 3.00 3.15
C PHE A 7 -17.74 1.99 2.10
N PHE A 8 -17.34 0.76 2.50
CA PHE A 8 -16.91 -0.27 1.55
C PHE A 8 -18.06 -0.71 0.64
N ILE A 9 -19.26 -0.89 1.20
CA ILE A 9 -20.43 -1.26 0.40
C ILE A 9 -20.76 -0.17 -0.63
N LYS A 10 -20.83 1.10 -0.21
CA LYS A 10 -21.22 2.21 -1.11
C LYS A 10 -20.15 2.52 -2.16
N LYS A 11 -18.87 2.49 -1.78
CA LYS A 11 -17.79 2.93 -2.66
C LYS A 11 -17.25 1.82 -3.58
N PHE A 12 -17.21 0.58 -3.09
CA PHE A 12 -16.59 -0.54 -3.80
C PHE A 12 -17.56 -1.68 -4.09
N ASN A 13 -18.84 -1.54 -3.77
CA ASN A 13 -19.87 -2.56 -3.98
C ASN A 13 -19.40 -3.95 -3.51
N VAL A 14 -18.82 -4.00 -2.30
CA VAL A 14 -18.21 -5.22 -1.79
C VAL A 14 -19.25 -6.26 -1.41
N SER A 15 -18.93 -7.53 -1.68
CA SER A 15 -19.75 -8.67 -1.31
C SER A 15 -19.73 -8.91 0.22
N ARG A 16 -20.68 -9.72 0.71
CA ARG A 16 -20.69 -10.17 2.10
C ARG A 16 -19.39 -10.92 2.47
N GLU A 17 -18.89 -11.75 1.57
CA GLU A 17 -17.62 -12.47 1.75
C GLU A 17 -16.44 -11.51 1.92
N THR A 18 -16.41 -10.43 1.15
CA THR A 18 -15.37 -9.39 1.28
C THR A 18 -15.43 -8.71 2.64
N ILE A 19 -16.63 -8.40 3.14
CA ILE A 19 -16.80 -7.84 4.49
C ILE A 19 -16.30 -8.83 5.56
N GLU A 20 -16.59 -10.10 5.40
CA GLU A 20 -16.11 -11.14 6.30
C GLU A 20 -14.58 -11.23 6.32
N LYS A 21 -13.93 -11.18 5.15
CA LYS A 21 -12.45 -11.11 5.06
C LYS A 21 -11.88 -9.88 5.78
N LEU A 22 -12.51 -8.72 5.66
CA LEU A 22 -12.09 -7.52 6.38
C LEU A 22 -12.23 -7.67 7.89
N ASN A 23 -13.30 -8.30 8.39
CA ASN A 23 -13.48 -8.57 9.81
C ASN A 23 -12.41 -9.57 10.32
N ILE A 24 -12.18 -10.66 9.60
CA ILE A 24 -11.14 -11.64 9.93
C ILE A 24 -9.75 -10.96 9.98
N TYR A 25 -9.46 -10.08 9.02
CA TYR A 25 -8.22 -9.31 9.01
C TYR A 25 -8.10 -8.43 10.24
N ASN A 26 -9.15 -7.68 10.58
CA ASN A 26 -9.18 -6.82 11.77
C ASN A 26 -8.84 -7.60 13.04
N ASP A 27 -9.53 -8.71 13.26
CA ASP A 27 -9.37 -9.50 14.47
C ASP A 27 -7.97 -10.12 14.56
N PHE A 28 -7.48 -10.69 13.46
CA PHE A 28 -6.14 -11.27 13.38
C PHE A 28 -5.04 -10.20 13.55
N LEU A 29 -5.23 -9.01 12.99
CA LEU A 29 -4.32 -7.89 13.16
C LEU A 29 -4.23 -7.46 14.64
N LEU A 30 -5.37 -7.26 15.31
CA LEU A 30 -5.41 -6.83 16.71
C LEU A 30 -4.82 -7.88 17.67
N GLU A 31 -5.06 -9.15 17.40
CA GLU A 31 -4.46 -10.24 18.16
C GLU A 31 -2.93 -10.20 18.08
N ASN A 32 -2.39 -10.08 16.85
CA ASN A 32 -0.95 -10.09 16.61
C ASN A 32 -0.26 -8.76 16.96
N ASN A 33 -1.00 -7.65 16.97
CA ASN A 33 -0.44 -6.33 17.28
C ASN A 33 0.14 -6.26 18.70
N LYS A 34 -0.38 -7.04 19.61
CA LYS A 34 0.11 -7.15 21.01
C LYS A 34 1.59 -7.58 21.09
N LEU A 35 2.06 -8.34 20.10
CA LEU A 35 3.40 -8.92 20.06
C LEU A 35 4.31 -8.25 19.04
N LEU A 36 3.75 -7.80 17.89
CA LEU A 36 4.53 -7.40 16.72
C LEU A 36 4.57 -5.88 16.49
N ASN A 37 3.75 -5.09 17.21
CA ASN A 37 3.62 -3.64 17.00
C ASN A 37 3.41 -3.29 15.51
N LEU A 38 2.43 -3.93 14.88
CA LEU A 38 2.08 -3.79 13.47
C LEU A 38 1.47 -2.43 13.15
N ILE A 39 0.65 -1.94 14.10
CA ILE A 39 -0.01 -0.61 14.04
C ILE A 39 0.14 0.12 15.38
N GLY A 40 -0.01 1.43 15.35
CA GLY A 40 0.05 2.25 16.56
C GLY A 40 -1.12 1.95 17.52
N LYS A 41 -0.86 1.87 18.82
CA LYS A 41 -1.87 1.61 19.86
C LYS A 41 -3.08 2.55 19.79
N THR A 42 -2.86 3.81 19.46
CA THR A 42 -3.93 4.81 19.32
C THR A 42 -4.86 4.55 18.16
N THR A 43 -4.45 3.73 17.18
CA THR A 43 -5.25 3.40 15.99
C THR A 43 -5.94 2.04 16.07
N GLU A 44 -5.69 1.23 17.11
CA GLU A 44 -6.31 -0.11 17.27
C GLU A 44 -7.85 -0.07 17.29
N LYS A 45 -8.43 0.97 17.92
CA LYS A 45 -9.89 1.15 17.95
C LYS A 45 -10.47 1.68 16.63
N HIS A 46 -9.61 2.00 15.67
CA HIS A 46 -9.95 2.68 14.43
C HIS A 46 -9.36 2.00 13.20
N VAL A 47 -9.17 0.66 13.23
CA VAL A 47 -8.52 -0.08 12.14
C VAL A 47 -9.23 0.15 10.81
N PHE A 48 -10.55 0.05 10.78
CA PHE A 48 -11.33 0.25 9.57
C PHE A 48 -11.17 1.66 8.98
N SER A 49 -11.32 2.69 9.80
CA SER A 49 -11.24 4.09 9.33
C SER A 49 -9.80 4.53 9.03
N ARG A 50 -8.84 4.16 9.89
CA ARG A 50 -7.47 4.67 9.82
C ARG A 50 -6.53 3.82 8.96
N HIS A 51 -6.87 2.54 8.74
CA HIS A 51 -6.00 1.65 7.97
C HIS A 51 -6.71 1.06 6.75
N PHE A 52 -7.88 0.46 6.89
CA PHE A 52 -8.56 -0.19 5.77
C PHE A 52 -9.08 0.83 4.76
N LYS A 53 -9.86 1.81 5.22
CA LYS A 53 -10.39 2.89 4.38
C LYS A 53 -9.27 3.73 3.76
N ASP A 54 -8.22 4.01 4.55
CA ASP A 54 -7.04 4.70 4.09
C ASP A 54 -6.35 3.94 2.95
N SER A 55 -6.15 2.63 3.09
CA SER A 55 -5.56 1.77 2.06
C SER A 55 -6.46 1.63 0.83
N ALA A 56 -7.77 1.48 1.02
CA ALA A 56 -8.73 1.28 -0.06
C ALA A 56 -8.86 2.49 -1.00
N GLN A 57 -8.62 3.72 -0.51
CA GLN A 57 -8.80 4.93 -1.31
C GLN A 57 -7.90 4.99 -2.54
N ILE A 58 -6.73 4.30 -2.53
CA ILE A 58 -5.82 4.29 -3.68
C ILE A 58 -6.21 3.27 -4.75
N TYR A 59 -7.13 2.36 -4.49
CA TYR A 59 -7.50 1.26 -5.38
C TYR A 59 -7.88 1.71 -6.79
N ASN A 60 -8.68 2.78 -6.89
CA ASN A 60 -9.12 3.33 -8.18
C ASN A 60 -8.05 4.21 -8.86
N LEU A 61 -6.96 4.55 -8.18
CA LEU A 61 -5.81 5.26 -8.77
C LEU A 61 -4.84 4.30 -9.46
N ILE A 62 -4.97 2.99 -9.19
CA ILE A 62 -4.18 1.94 -9.84
C ILE A 62 -4.89 1.56 -11.15
N GLU A 63 -4.41 2.10 -12.25
CA GLU A 63 -4.98 1.83 -13.58
C GLU A 63 -4.70 0.41 -14.03
N ASP A 64 -3.44 -0.03 -13.93
CA ASP A 64 -3.02 -1.38 -14.26
C ASP A 64 -2.76 -2.18 -12.98
N LYS A 65 -3.60 -3.17 -12.74
CA LYS A 65 -3.56 -4.08 -11.59
C LYS A 65 -2.92 -5.44 -11.91
N SER A 66 -2.24 -5.55 -13.07
CA SER A 66 -1.59 -6.81 -13.48
C SER A 66 -0.44 -7.22 -12.55
N GLU A 67 0.35 -6.24 -12.09
CA GLU A 67 1.44 -6.44 -11.13
C GLU A 67 1.54 -5.24 -10.18
N ILE A 68 1.23 -5.46 -8.92
CA ILE A 68 1.27 -4.44 -7.86
C ILE A 68 2.31 -4.87 -6.84
N ILE A 69 3.20 -3.95 -6.46
CA ILE A 69 4.25 -4.20 -5.47
C ILE A 69 4.09 -3.24 -4.30
N ASP A 70 3.74 -3.77 -3.15
CA ASP A 70 3.64 -3.03 -1.90
C ASP A 70 4.98 -3.08 -1.16
N ILE A 71 5.65 -1.93 -1.05
CA ILE A 71 6.98 -1.82 -0.47
C ILE A 71 6.92 -1.36 1.00
N GLY A 72 7.56 -2.13 1.88
CA GLY A 72 7.49 -1.91 3.31
C GLY A 72 6.11 -2.23 3.87
N SER A 73 5.53 -3.34 3.43
CA SER A 73 4.11 -3.70 3.66
C SER A 73 3.70 -3.74 5.13
N GLY A 74 4.60 -4.05 6.03
CA GLY A 74 4.38 -4.02 7.47
C GLY A 74 3.23 -4.93 7.91
N ALA A 75 2.12 -4.32 8.28
CA ALA A 75 0.88 -5.02 8.63
C ALA A 75 0.07 -5.47 7.39
N GLY A 76 0.56 -5.24 6.16
CA GLY A 76 -0.13 -5.56 4.90
C GLY A 76 -0.87 -4.38 4.27
N PHE A 77 -0.49 -3.15 4.63
CA PHE A 77 -1.12 -1.93 4.12
C PHE A 77 -0.22 -1.17 3.14
N PRO A 78 -0.72 -0.85 1.94
CA PRO A 78 -2.09 -1.04 1.45
C PRO A 78 -2.34 -2.38 0.73
N GLY A 79 -1.32 -3.21 0.48
CA GLY A 79 -1.33 -4.32 -0.45
C GLY A 79 -2.42 -5.36 -0.22
N ILE A 80 -2.66 -5.80 1.03
CA ILE A 80 -3.71 -6.81 1.33
C ILE A 80 -5.11 -6.23 1.04
N ILE A 81 -5.37 -4.97 1.40
CA ILE A 81 -6.67 -4.35 1.12
C ILE A 81 -6.90 -4.24 -0.39
N ILE A 82 -5.86 -3.86 -1.16
CA ILE A 82 -5.94 -3.84 -2.63
C ILE A 82 -6.27 -5.23 -3.17
N ASN A 83 -5.59 -6.28 -2.70
CA ASN A 83 -5.84 -7.64 -3.16
C ASN A 83 -7.27 -8.11 -2.82
N ILE A 84 -7.77 -7.83 -1.62
CA ILE A 84 -9.15 -8.12 -1.21
C ILE A 84 -10.15 -7.48 -2.19
N LEU A 85 -9.93 -6.22 -2.58
CA LEU A 85 -10.78 -5.51 -3.54
C LEU A 85 -10.64 -6.08 -4.97
N MET A 86 -9.43 -6.47 -5.39
CA MET A 86 -9.23 -7.15 -6.67
C MET A 86 -9.99 -8.48 -6.73
N VAL A 87 -9.98 -9.27 -5.65
CA VAL A 87 -10.76 -10.52 -5.56
C VAL A 87 -12.26 -10.24 -5.64
N ASN A 88 -12.74 -9.20 -4.92
CA ASN A 88 -14.13 -8.75 -4.99
C ASN A 88 -14.55 -8.42 -6.44
N ASP A 89 -13.72 -7.69 -7.15
CA ASP A 89 -13.98 -7.22 -8.52
C ASP A 89 -13.63 -8.28 -9.59
N LYS A 90 -13.17 -9.47 -9.18
CA LYS A 90 -12.73 -10.57 -10.06
C LYS A 90 -11.60 -10.15 -11.01
N ILE A 91 -10.76 -9.20 -10.57
CA ILE A 91 -9.60 -8.74 -11.35
C ILE A 91 -8.45 -9.73 -11.16
N LYS A 92 -7.93 -10.22 -12.27
CA LYS A 92 -6.72 -11.07 -12.29
C LYS A 92 -5.48 -10.17 -12.27
N GLY A 93 -4.62 -10.38 -11.29
CA GLY A 93 -3.35 -9.68 -11.16
C GLY A 93 -2.58 -10.21 -9.97
N ASN A 94 -1.32 -9.82 -9.86
CA ASN A 94 -0.44 -10.23 -8.79
C ASN A 94 -0.24 -9.09 -7.81
N VAL A 95 -0.26 -9.40 -6.52
CA VAL A 95 0.15 -8.46 -5.46
C VAL A 95 1.33 -9.07 -4.72
N VAL A 96 2.45 -8.36 -4.75
CA VAL A 96 3.69 -8.73 -4.05
C VAL A 96 3.87 -7.81 -2.85
N LEU A 97 4.05 -8.40 -1.68
CA LEU A 97 4.29 -7.69 -0.44
C LEU A 97 5.77 -7.82 -0.07
N ILE A 98 6.49 -6.72 0.05
CA ILE A 98 7.91 -6.70 0.40
C ILE A 98 8.08 -6.11 1.80
N ASP A 99 8.70 -6.86 2.69
CA ASP A 99 9.14 -6.35 4.00
C ASP A 99 10.45 -7.04 4.42
N LYS A 100 11.37 -6.28 5.02
CA LYS A 100 12.65 -6.81 5.51
C LYS A 100 12.53 -7.60 6.82
N SER A 101 11.42 -7.50 7.54
CA SER A 101 11.20 -8.12 8.84
C SER A 101 10.65 -9.54 8.70
N PRO A 102 11.40 -10.60 9.07
CA PRO A 102 10.90 -11.97 9.01
C PRO A 102 9.61 -12.17 9.82
N LYS A 103 9.50 -11.50 10.98
CA LYS A 103 8.31 -11.59 11.85
C LYS A 103 7.07 -11.01 11.16
N LYS A 104 7.21 -9.88 10.45
CA LYS A 104 6.11 -9.28 9.69
C LYS A 104 5.76 -10.13 8.47
N CYS A 105 6.74 -10.65 7.75
CA CYS A 105 6.49 -11.55 6.62
C CYS A 105 5.77 -12.83 7.06
N LYS A 106 6.11 -13.39 8.22
CA LYS A 106 5.38 -14.53 8.79
C LYS A 106 3.93 -14.17 9.09
N PHE A 107 3.68 -13.02 9.74
CA PHE A 107 2.32 -12.50 9.96
C PHE A 107 1.55 -12.36 8.65
N LEU A 108 2.16 -11.76 7.61
CA LEU A 108 1.53 -11.59 6.30
C LEU A 108 1.17 -12.92 5.65
N GLN A 109 2.04 -13.93 5.78
CA GLN A 109 1.80 -15.28 5.26
C GLN A 109 0.62 -15.96 5.98
N ASP A 110 0.60 -15.88 7.31
CA ASP A 110 -0.47 -16.47 8.10
C ASP A 110 -1.82 -15.79 7.81
N LEU A 111 -1.81 -14.46 7.68
CA LEU A 111 -2.99 -13.69 7.31
C LEU A 111 -3.47 -14.02 5.89
N SER A 112 -2.55 -14.11 4.92
CA SER A 112 -2.87 -14.48 3.53
C SER A 112 -3.55 -15.85 3.47
N ASN A 113 -3.02 -16.84 4.18
CA ASN A 113 -3.61 -18.18 4.29
C ASN A 113 -5.01 -18.13 4.92
N LYS A 114 -5.16 -17.39 6.03
CA LYS A 114 -6.43 -17.26 6.75
C LYS A 114 -7.53 -16.60 5.92
N LEU A 115 -7.15 -15.66 5.04
CA LEU A 115 -8.06 -14.97 4.13
C LEU A 115 -8.24 -15.69 2.79
N SER A 116 -7.54 -16.81 2.55
CA SER A 116 -7.50 -17.52 1.27
C SER A 116 -7.15 -16.58 0.11
N LEU A 117 -6.13 -15.73 0.29
CA LEU A 117 -5.61 -14.80 -0.71
C LEU A 117 -4.36 -15.38 -1.37
N MET A 118 -4.24 -15.19 -2.68
CA MET A 118 -3.02 -15.50 -3.42
C MET A 118 -2.12 -14.27 -3.46
N LEU A 119 -1.19 -14.18 -2.52
CA LEU A 119 -0.21 -13.12 -2.39
C LEU A 119 1.20 -13.68 -2.48
N LYS A 120 2.10 -12.94 -3.11
CA LYS A 120 3.52 -13.23 -3.01
C LYS A 120 4.11 -12.37 -1.89
N ILE A 121 4.78 -13.00 -0.94
CA ILE A 121 5.39 -12.32 0.20
C ILE A 121 6.90 -12.54 0.11
N GLU A 122 7.64 -11.43 0.02
CA GLU A 122 9.08 -11.41 -0.12
C GLU A 122 9.74 -10.85 1.15
N ASN A 123 10.44 -11.71 1.88
CA ASN A 123 11.25 -11.29 3.01
C ASN A 123 12.63 -10.82 2.54
N ILE A 124 12.68 -9.62 2.00
CA ILE A 124 13.88 -9.04 1.39
C ILE A 124 13.92 -7.52 1.60
N ARG A 125 15.09 -6.94 1.52
CA ARG A 125 15.22 -5.47 1.44
C ARG A 125 14.82 -5.02 0.04
N LEU A 126 14.17 -3.86 -0.07
CA LEU A 126 13.75 -3.35 -1.38
C LEU A 126 14.93 -3.13 -2.32
N GLU A 127 16.08 -2.74 -1.78
CA GLU A 127 17.33 -2.52 -2.51
C GLU A 127 17.82 -3.76 -3.26
N ASP A 128 17.46 -4.95 -2.76
CA ASP A 128 17.87 -6.26 -3.30
C ASP A 128 16.77 -6.90 -4.17
N TYR A 129 15.56 -6.33 -4.19
CA TYR A 129 14.44 -6.86 -4.96
C TYR A 129 14.63 -6.59 -6.47
N LYS A 130 14.41 -7.62 -7.29
CA LYS A 130 14.51 -7.54 -8.75
C LYS A 130 13.10 -7.52 -9.36
N PHE A 131 12.76 -6.41 -9.97
CA PHE A 131 11.51 -6.28 -10.72
C PHE A 131 11.57 -7.13 -11.99
N SER A 132 10.66 -8.09 -12.14
CA SER A 132 10.58 -8.96 -13.31
C SER A 132 9.62 -8.46 -14.38
N LYS A 133 8.58 -7.70 -13.97
CA LYS A 133 7.51 -7.18 -14.83
C LYS A 133 7.33 -5.68 -14.62
N ILE A 134 6.65 -5.03 -15.57
CA ILE A 134 6.18 -3.66 -15.39
C ILE A 134 5.14 -3.64 -14.28
N SER A 135 5.36 -2.81 -13.28
CA SER A 135 4.62 -2.84 -12.02
C SER A 135 4.14 -1.46 -11.60
N THR A 136 3.02 -1.43 -10.88
CA THR A 136 2.64 -0.28 -10.05
C THR A 136 3.18 -0.50 -8.64
N VAL A 137 4.01 0.42 -8.15
CA VAL A 137 4.55 0.37 -6.79
C VAL A 137 3.63 1.17 -5.87
N VAL A 138 3.24 0.58 -4.76
CA VAL A 138 2.44 1.26 -3.73
C VAL A 138 3.19 1.26 -2.40
N SER A 139 2.96 2.28 -1.57
CA SER A 139 3.56 2.31 -0.24
C SER A 139 2.83 3.23 0.71
N ARG A 140 2.85 2.84 1.98
CA ARG A 140 2.40 3.65 3.11
C ARG A 140 3.47 3.67 4.21
N ALA A 141 3.87 4.89 4.65
CA ALA A 141 4.81 5.08 5.77
C ALA A 141 6.16 4.32 5.63
N PHE A 142 6.74 4.30 4.43
CA PHE A 142 8.00 3.60 4.15
C PHE A 142 9.22 4.50 4.41
N LYS A 143 9.60 5.32 3.43
CA LYS A 143 10.75 6.24 3.47
C LYS A 143 10.33 7.62 2.96
N LYS A 144 11.22 8.62 3.05
CA LYS A 144 11.02 9.89 2.33
C LYS A 144 10.87 9.64 0.83
N THR A 145 10.20 10.54 0.14
CA THR A 145 9.92 10.40 -1.30
C THR A 145 11.20 10.26 -2.12
N VAL A 146 12.23 11.10 -1.85
CA VAL A 146 13.52 11.02 -2.55
C VAL A 146 14.21 9.67 -2.33
N ASP A 147 14.28 9.18 -1.09
CA ASP A 147 14.91 7.90 -0.76
C ASP A 147 14.19 6.72 -1.43
N THR A 148 12.85 6.82 -1.53
CA THR A 148 12.04 5.80 -2.21
C THR A 148 12.35 5.79 -3.70
N ILE A 149 12.39 6.97 -4.33
CA ILE A 149 12.75 7.10 -5.75
C ILE A 149 14.18 6.61 -5.99
N ASP A 150 15.15 6.97 -5.15
CA ASP A 150 16.55 6.54 -5.27
C ASP A 150 16.69 5.02 -5.37
N ILE A 151 15.96 4.29 -4.52
CA ILE A 151 16.00 2.82 -4.53
C ILE A 151 15.33 2.25 -5.78
N LEU A 152 14.19 2.82 -6.15
CA LEU A 152 13.38 2.34 -7.26
C LEU A 152 13.97 2.71 -8.63
N PHE A 153 14.74 3.78 -8.71
CA PHE A 153 15.25 4.33 -9.97
C PHE A 153 16.11 3.33 -10.76
N LYS A 154 16.79 2.41 -10.09
CA LYS A 154 17.57 1.33 -10.73
C LYS A 154 16.71 0.39 -11.61
N ASN A 155 15.39 0.37 -11.37
CA ASN A 155 14.41 -0.45 -12.10
C ASN A 155 13.34 0.43 -12.76
N ASN A 156 13.65 1.69 -13.05
CA ASN A 156 12.66 2.69 -13.50
C ASN A 156 11.91 2.26 -14.78
N GLU A 157 12.57 1.55 -15.69
CA GLU A 157 11.94 1.02 -16.91
C GLU A 157 10.86 -0.05 -16.63
N LYS A 158 10.86 -0.64 -15.43
CA LYS A 158 9.87 -1.62 -14.98
C LYS A 158 8.85 -1.05 -14.00
N ILE A 159 8.86 0.26 -13.81
CA ILE A 159 7.93 0.93 -12.89
C ILE A 159 7.02 1.83 -13.70
N ARG A 160 5.75 1.51 -13.75
CA ARG A 160 4.71 2.32 -14.41
C ARG A 160 4.40 3.57 -13.59
N ASN A 161 4.04 3.36 -12.33
CA ASN A 161 3.69 4.41 -11.38
C ASN A 161 4.17 4.05 -9.97
N ILE A 162 4.46 5.08 -9.18
CA ILE A 162 4.70 4.96 -7.75
C ILE A 162 3.56 5.71 -7.04
N ILE A 163 2.79 5.03 -6.21
CA ILE A 163 1.69 5.61 -5.43
C ILE A 163 2.10 5.63 -3.96
N LEU A 164 2.41 6.82 -3.44
CA LEU A 164 2.87 7.02 -2.08
C LEU A 164 1.77 7.68 -1.23
N MET A 165 1.46 7.07 -0.10
CA MET A 165 0.57 7.65 0.91
C MET A 165 1.41 8.41 1.93
N LYS A 166 1.30 9.74 1.94
CA LYS A 166 2.15 10.66 2.68
C LYS A 166 1.37 11.52 3.67
N GLY A 167 1.99 11.82 4.81
CA GLY A 167 1.47 12.74 5.82
C GLY A 167 1.79 14.21 5.51
N LYS A 168 1.68 15.05 6.53
CA LYS A 168 1.80 16.52 6.45
C LYS A 168 3.09 17.04 5.80
N THR A 169 4.18 16.28 5.81
CA THR A 169 5.48 16.68 5.23
C THR A 169 5.59 16.41 3.72
N TYR A 170 4.53 15.94 3.09
CA TYR A 170 4.56 15.49 1.69
C TYR A 170 5.10 16.53 0.71
N GLN A 171 4.76 17.81 0.91
CA GLN A 171 5.21 18.89 0.02
C GLN A 171 6.73 19.09 0.12
N GLN A 172 7.28 19.15 1.33
CA GLN A 172 8.72 19.25 1.54
C GLN A 172 9.45 18.03 0.95
N GLU A 173 8.89 16.84 1.10
CA GLU A 173 9.47 15.62 0.52
C GLU A 173 9.47 15.63 -1.01
N LEU A 174 8.44 16.21 -1.64
CA LEU A 174 8.39 16.40 -3.09
C LEU A 174 9.44 17.42 -3.55
N ASP A 175 9.57 18.53 -2.83
CA ASP A 175 10.53 19.60 -3.19
C ASP A 175 11.97 19.09 -3.06
N ASP A 176 12.25 18.26 -2.06
CA ASP A 176 13.55 17.59 -1.92
C ASP A 176 13.79 16.59 -3.05
N ALA A 177 12.79 15.81 -3.46
CA ALA A 177 12.91 14.89 -4.58
C ALA A 177 13.16 15.60 -5.92
N LYS A 178 12.53 16.76 -6.15
CA LYS A 178 12.71 17.58 -7.36
C LYS A 178 14.09 18.20 -7.52
N LYS A 179 14.88 18.27 -6.45
CA LYS A 179 16.29 18.69 -6.54
C LYS A 179 17.15 17.69 -7.32
N LYS A 180 16.74 16.44 -7.35
CA LYS A 180 17.50 15.32 -7.96
C LYS A 180 16.81 14.71 -9.18
N TYR A 181 15.47 14.75 -9.21
CA TYR A 181 14.66 14.09 -10.23
C TYR A 181 13.66 15.05 -10.84
N THR A 182 13.40 14.87 -12.13
CA THR A 182 12.18 15.39 -12.80
C THR A 182 11.18 14.25 -12.88
N PHE A 183 9.90 14.50 -12.62
CA PHE A 183 8.82 13.52 -12.69
C PHE A 183 7.46 14.20 -12.85
N HIS A 184 6.50 13.47 -13.39
CA HIS A 184 5.09 13.86 -13.31
C HIS A 184 4.53 13.44 -11.95
N VAL A 185 3.69 14.29 -11.32
CA VAL A 185 3.02 13.99 -10.06
C VAL A 185 1.59 14.46 -10.03
N GLU A 186 0.67 13.54 -9.80
CA GLU A 186 -0.72 13.83 -9.45
C GLU A 186 -0.86 13.76 -7.92
N LYS A 187 -1.57 14.72 -7.33
CA LYS A 187 -1.79 14.83 -5.89
C LYS A 187 -3.26 14.69 -5.55
N PHE A 188 -3.59 13.74 -4.69
CA PHE A 188 -4.95 13.51 -4.23
C PHE A 188 -5.00 13.71 -2.71
N ARG A 189 -5.97 14.47 -2.23
CA ARG A 189 -6.18 14.65 -0.78
C ARG A 189 -6.66 13.34 -0.18
N SER A 190 -6.11 12.96 0.97
CA SER A 190 -6.59 11.77 1.69
C SER A 190 -7.99 11.97 2.22
N ILE A 191 -8.83 10.93 2.11
CA ILE A 191 -10.18 10.92 2.68
C ILE A 191 -10.21 10.60 4.18
N THR A 192 -9.06 10.26 4.77
CA THR A 192 -8.94 9.86 6.17
C THR A 192 -8.17 10.87 7.03
N SER A 193 -7.55 11.88 6.41
CA SER A 193 -6.78 12.91 7.09
C SER A 193 -6.60 14.14 6.21
N ASP A 194 -6.92 15.32 6.73
CA ASP A 194 -6.78 16.59 6.00
C ASP A 194 -5.32 16.99 5.74
N GLU A 195 -4.37 16.48 6.52
CA GLU A 195 -2.95 16.76 6.39
C GLU A 195 -2.21 15.72 5.51
N SER A 196 -2.92 14.72 5.00
CA SER A 196 -2.31 13.61 4.26
C SER A 196 -2.70 13.65 2.78
N TYR A 197 -1.76 13.24 1.93
CA TYR A 197 -1.92 13.21 0.49
C TYR A 197 -1.45 11.88 -0.09
N ILE A 198 -2.05 11.51 -1.21
CA ILE A 198 -1.62 10.42 -2.08
C ILE A 198 -0.89 11.07 -3.25
N LEU A 199 0.33 10.63 -3.50
CA LEU A 199 1.17 11.08 -4.60
C LEU A 199 1.27 9.95 -5.62
N LYS A 200 0.76 10.17 -6.83
CA LYS A 200 0.96 9.26 -7.96
C LYS A 200 2.05 9.86 -8.85
N ILE A 201 3.19 9.20 -8.91
CA ILE A 201 4.42 9.67 -9.54
C ILE A 201 4.73 8.77 -10.74
N SER A 202 5.04 9.38 -11.90
CA SER A 202 5.47 8.72 -13.13
C SER A 202 6.57 9.49 -13.85
N ASP A 203 7.11 8.91 -14.92
CA ASP A 203 8.06 9.55 -15.83
C ASP A 203 9.31 10.12 -15.14
N ILE A 204 9.87 9.32 -14.22
CA ILE A 204 11.00 9.74 -13.40
C ILE A 204 12.29 9.74 -14.22
N LYS A 205 13.00 10.87 -14.20
CA LYS A 205 14.32 11.06 -14.84
C LYS A 205 15.25 11.77 -13.87
N LEU A 206 16.56 11.59 -14.04
CA LEU A 206 17.55 12.44 -13.35
C LEU A 206 17.42 13.88 -13.88
N THR A 207 17.54 14.83 -12.98
CA THR A 207 17.65 16.24 -13.39
C THR A 207 18.99 16.41 -14.11
N THR A 208 18.96 16.84 -15.37
CA THR A 208 20.18 17.27 -16.09
C THR A 208 20.62 18.60 -15.51
N THR A 209 21.77 18.65 -14.90
CA THR A 209 22.48 19.88 -14.53
C THR A 209 22.93 20.63 -15.77
#